data_eb386269a000c207839921b4c188f13a
#
_entry.id   eb386269a000c207839921b4c188f13a
#
_cell.length_a   1.000
_cell.length_b   1.000
_cell.length_c   1.000
_cell.angle_alpha   90.00
_cell.angle_beta   90.00
_cell.angle_gamma   90.00
#
_symmetry.space_group_name_H-M   'P 1'
#
loop_
_entity.id
_entity.type
_entity.pdbx_description
1 polymer ?
#
loop_
_entity_poly.entity_id
_entity_poly.type
_entity_poly.pdbx_seq_one_letter_code
_entity_poly.pdbx_strand_id
1 'polypeptide(L)'
;MATTPVSLQVDGLAEREVMMVTYSFNQATDVEGQMSGIPRGGKITIRVKALNDGNPDLLNWMIAPNLAKNGAIVFNETKSGNLMKKISFTDAYCVDFVELWEDKMGHYEEIVLSCREITNGSVTYTNEWA
;
A
#
# COMPACT_ATOMS: atom_id res chain seq x y z
N MET A 1 18.12 12.82 -14.31
CA MET A 1 17.81 12.44 -12.93
C MET A 1 16.98 11.16 -12.89
N ALA A 2 17.41 10.21 -12.10
CA ALA A 2 16.68 8.94 -12.01
C ALA A 2 15.35 9.15 -11.28
N THR A 3 14.27 8.71 -11.88
CA THR A 3 12.97 8.76 -11.25
C THR A 3 12.72 7.47 -10.47
N THR A 4 12.21 7.59 -9.26
CA THR A 4 11.82 6.43 -8.47
C THR A 4 10.76 5.65 -9.25
N PRO A 5 11.00 4.36 -9.57
CA PRO A 5 10.04 3.61 -10.39
C PRO A 5 8.68 3.43 -9.70
N VAL A 6 8.68 3.22 -8.39
CA VAL A 6 7.43 3.06 -7.63
C VAL A 6 7.55 3.86 -6.35
N SER A 7 6.56 4.69 -6.09
CA SER A 7 6.54 5.51 -4.88
C SER A 7 5.22 5.39 -4.15
N LEU A 8 5.27 5.57 -2.82
CA LEU A 8 4.10 5.63 -1.97
C LEU A 8 3.88 7.07 -1.55
N GLN A 9 2.70 7.58 -1.85
CA GLN A 9 2.30 8.95 -1.49
C GLN A 9 1.08 8.86 -0.59
N VAL A 10 1.21 9.30 0.65
CA VAL A 10 0.13 9.28 1.63
C VAL A 10 -0.05 10.68 2.15
N ASP A 11 -1.30 11.12 2.29
CA ASP A 11 -1.62 12.46 2.77
C ASP A 11 -0.96 12.72 4.12
N GLY A 12 -0.19 13.80 4.20
CA GLY A 12 0.47 14.23 5.43
C GLY A 12 1.77 13.50 5.76
N LEU A 13 2.19 12.54 4.93
CA LEU A 13 3.42 11.80 5.15
C LEU A 13 4.45 12.09 4.06
N ALA A 14 5.72 11.83 4.37
CA ALA A 14 6.78 11.95 3.38
C ALA A 14 6.63 10.85 2.32
N GLU A 15 6.92 11.20 1.07
CA GLU A 15 6.92 10.23 -0.02
C GLU A 15 8.01 9.17 0.21
N ARG A 16 7.70 7.93 -0.09
CA ARG A 16 8.61 6.81 0.10
C ARG A 16 8.87 6.08 -1.20
N GLU A 17 10.10 5.59 -1.36
CA GLU A 17 10.42 4.69 -2.46
C GLU A 17 9.97 3.28 -2.10
N VAL A 18 9.19 2.65 -2.97
CA VAL A 18 8.61 1.33 -2.74
C VAL A 18 9.56 0.25 -3.24
N MET A 19 9.85 -0.72 -2.38
CA MET A 19 10.67 -1.89 -2.71
C MET A 19 9.81 -3.07 -3.15
N MET A 20 8.61 -3.18 -2.58
CA MET A 20 7.69 -4.26 -2.89
C MET A 20 6.29 -3.79 -2.55
N VAL A 21 5.33 -4.13 -3.40
CA VAL A 21 3.91 -3.89 -3.13
C VAL A 21 3.11 -5.07 -3.64
N THR A 22 2.15 -5.51 -2.85
CA THR A 22 1.25 -6.56 -3.27
C THR A 22 -0.13 -6.30 -2.67
N TYR A 23 -1.16 -6.62 -3.44
CA TYR A 23 -2.53 -6.65 -2.96
C TYR A 23 -3.26 -7.72 -3.75
N SER A 24 -4.32 -8.26 -3.18
CA SER A 24 -5.03 -9.35 -3.82
C SER A 24 -6.50 -9.32 -3.45
N PHE A 25 -7.29 -9.96 -4.29
CA PHE A 25 -8.71 -10.17 -4.06
C PHE A 25 -9.00 -11.65 -4.24
N ASN A 26 -10.00 -12.13 -3.52
CA ASN A 26 -10.44 -13.50 -3.68
C ASN A 26 -11.94 -13.60 -3.50
N GLN A 27 -12.50 -14.71 -3.94
CA GLN A 27 -13.89 -15.07 -3.72
C GLN A 27 -13.91 -16.49 -3.17
N ALA A 28 -14.77 -16.73 -2.18
CA ALA A 28 -14.93 -18.08 -1.68
C ALA A 28 -15.58 -18.95 -2.76
N THR A 29 -15.17 -20.22 -2.82
CA THR A 29 -15.74 -21.20 -3.73
C THR A 29 -16.22 -22.40 -2.95
N ASP A 30 -17.22 -23.12 -3.51
CA ASP A 30 -17.69 -24.36 -2.92
C ASP A 30 -16.82 -25.54 -3.38
N VAL A 31 -17.21 -26.75 -2.99
CA VAL A 31 -16.42 -27.95 -3.31
C VAL A 31 -16.38 -28.26 -4.81
N GLU A 32 -17.28 -27.69 -5.60
CA GLU A 32 -17.33 -27.88 -7.05
C GLU A 32 -16.62 -26.74 -7.80
N GLY A 33 -16.05 -25.78 -7.06
CA GLY A 33 -15.37 -24.63 -7.65
C GLY A 33 -16.27 -23.49 -8.04
N GLN A 34 -17.53 -23.52 -7.70
CA GLN A 34 -18.46 -22.42 -7.95
C GLN A 34 -18.33 -21.36 -6.88
N MET A 35 -18.61 -20.12 -7.26
CA MET A 35 -18.52 -19.00 -6.32
C MET A 35 -19.58 -19.14 -5.23
N SER A 36 -19.16 -19.05 -3.97
CA SER A 36 -20.05 -19.12 -2.81
C SER A 36 -20.05 -17.85 -1.98
N GLY A 37 -19.38 -16.80 -2.45
CA GLY A 37 -19.30 -15.53 -1.76
C GLY A 37 -19.04 -14.38 -2.70
N ILE A 38 -18.86 -13.19 -2.14
CA ILE A 38 -18.52 -11.99 -2.90
C ILE A 38 -17.00 -11.79 -2.91
N PRO A 39 -16.46 -11.01 -3.85
CA PRO A 39 -15.02 -10.68 -3.82
C PRO A 39 -14.65 -10.01 -2.50
N ARG A 40 -13.52 -10.40 -1.94
CA ARG A 40 -12.98 -9.83 -0.71
C ARG A 40 -11.56 -9.37 -0.94
N GLY A 41 -11.18 -8.27 -0.31
CA GLY A 41 -9.86 -7.72 -0.43
C GLY A 41 -9.73 -6.47 0.42
N GLY A 42 -8.97 -5.50 -0.06
CA GLY A 42 -8.82 -4.22 0.64
C GLY A 42 -7.56 -4.12 1.46
N LYS A 43 -6.72 -5.16 1.47
CA LYS A 43 -5.41 -5.09 2.14
C LYS A 43 -4.29 -4.94 1.13
N ILE A 44 -3.38 -4.03 1.44
CA ILE A 44 -2.19 -3.79 0.63
C ILE A 44 -0.98 -3.96 1.52
N THR A 45 -0.02 -4.77 1.09
CA THR A 45 1.26 -4.91 1.77
C THR A 45 2.31 -4.15 0.99
N ILE A 46 3.02 -3.24 1.67
CA ILE A 46 3.99 -2.36 1.04
C ILE A 46 5.28 -2.37 1.83
N ARG A 47 6.40 -2.61 1.14
CA ARG A 47 7.72 -2.49 1.71
C ARG A 47 8.39 -1.26 1.11
N VAL A 48 8.87 -0.36 1.96
CA VAL A 48 9.48 0.90 1.54
C VAL A 48 10.87 1.04 2.13
N LYS A 49 11.73 1.78 1.45
CA LYS A 49 13.04 2.14 2.01
C LYS A 49 12.84 3.08 3.18
N ALA A 50 13.61 2.89 4.24
CA ALA A 50 13.57 3.78 5.38
C ALA A 50 14.16 5.15 4.98
N LEU A 51 13.63 6.21 5.59
CA LEU A 51 14.17 7.55 5.39
C LEU A 51 15.43 7.72 6.24
N ASN A 52 16.40 8.45 5.70
CA ASN A 52 17.69 8.67 6.38
C ASN A 52 17.64 9.77 7.42
N ASP A 53 16.48 10.35 7.67
CA ASP A 53 16.30 11.46 8.60
C ASP A 53 15.68 11.07 9.94
N GLY A 54 15.45 9.76 10.13
CA GLY A 54 14.86 9.28 11.38
C GLY A 54 13.36 9.54 11.50
N ASN A 55 12.69 9.93 10.41
CA ASN A 55 11.27 10.26 10.45
C ASN A 55 10.42 9.02 10.76
N PRO A 56 9.66 8.98 11.88
CA PRO A 56 8.88 7.81 12.28
C PRO A 56 7.42 7.88 11.82
N ASP A 57 7.15 8.50 10.69
CA ASP A 57 5.79 8.80 10.26
C ASP A 57 4.90 7.56 10.07
N LEU A 58 5.45 6.48 9.52
CA LEU A 58 4.67 5.25 9.33
C LEU A 58 4.35 4.57 10.66
N LEU A 59 5.31 4.54 11.58
CA LEU A 59 5.08 4.00 12.91
C LEU A 59 4.02 4.82 13.65
N ASN A 60 4.08 6.14 13.52
CA ASN A 60 3.10 7.02 14.13
C ASN A 60 1.68 6.72 13.61
N TRP A 61 1.55 6.48 12.31
CA TRP A 61 0.27 6.10 11.72
C TRP A 61 -0.23 4.77 12.31
N MET A 62 0.65 3.78 12.42
CA MET A 62 0.28 2.47 12.97
C MET A 62 -0.22 2.58 14.42
N ILE A 63 0.44 3.38 15.24
CA ILE A 63 0.13 3.49 16.67
C ILE A 63 -1.11 4.34 16.92
N ALA A 64 -1.38 5.32 16.05
CA ALA A 64 -2.50 6.25 16.24
C ALA A 64 -3.84 5.49 16.11
N PRO A 65 -4.68 5.50 17.16
CA PRO A 65 -5.95 4.75 17.11
C PRO A 65 -6.88 5.31 16.04
N ASN A 66 -7.41 4.41 15.20
CA ASN A 66 -8.45 4.76 14.22
C ASN A 66 -8.06 5.89 13.27
N LEU A 67 -6.79 6.01 12.93
CA LEU A 67 -6.33 7.05 12.02
C LEU A 67 -6.33 6.53 10.59
N ALA A 68 -7.33 6.97 9.81
CA ALA A 68 -7.45 6.63 8.40
C ALA A 68 -6.76 7.70 7.54
N LYS A 69 -6.11 7.26 6.47
CA LYS A 69 -5.45 8.16 5.53
C LYS A 69 -5.74 7.75 4.10
N ASN A 70 -5.68 8.73 3.20
CA ASN A 70 -5.80 8.50 1.77
C ASN A 70 -4.41 8.57 1.16
N GLY A 71 -4.21 7.84 0.06
CA GLY A 71 -2.93 7.88 -0.62
C GLY A 71 -2.96 7.09 -1.92
N ALA A 72 -1.77 6.87 -2.45
CA ALA A 72 -1.63 6.17 -3.72
C ALA A 72 -0.26 5.52 -3.84
N ILE A 73 -0.21 4.45 -4.61
CA ILE A 73 1.03 3.84 -5.07
C ILE A 73 1.16 4.22 -6.54
N VAL A 74 2.24 4.92 -6.86
CA VAL A 74 2.46 5.49 -8.19
C VAL A 74 3.59 4.73 -8.88
N PHE A 75 3.29 4.16 -10.05
CA PHE A 75 4.25 3.45 -10.88
C PHE A 75 4.63 4.36 -12.04
N ASN A 76 5.92 4.67 -12.16
CA ASN A 76 6.43 5.56 -13.18
C ASN A 76 7.31 4.81 -14.17
N GLU A 77 7.30 5.28 -15.42
CA GLU A 77 8.26 4.80 -16.40
C GLU A 77 9.63 5.37 -16.03
N THR A 78 10.63 4.48 -15.92
CA THR A 78 11.94 4.89 -15.43
C THR A 78 12.70 5.79 -16.39
N LYS A 79 12.43 5.70 -17.68
CA LYS A 79 13.12 6.53 -18.70
C LYS A 79 12.58 7.96 -18.75
N SER A 80 11.27 8.10 -18.76
CA SER A 80 10.63 9.42 -18.98
C SER A 80 10.11 10.04 -17.68
N GLY A 81 9.93 9.24 -16.62
CA GLY A 81 9.27 9.68 -15.41
C GLY A 81 7.76 9.82 -15.53
N ASN A 82 7.20 9.44 -16.69
CA ASN A 82 5.76 9.52 -16.91
C ASN A 82 5.02 8.47 -16.10
N LEU A 83 3.81 8.81 -15.68
CA LEU A 83 2.95 7.91 -14.94
C LEU A 83 2.53 6.72 -15.81
N MET A 84 2.83 5.51 -15.35
CA MET A 84 2.38 4.28 -16.00
C MET A 84 1.09 3.77 -15.38
N LYS A 85 1.00 3.79 -14.04
CA LYS A 85 -0.12 3.22 -13.33
C LYS A 85 -0.21 3.84 -11.96
N LYS A 86 -1.43 3.95 -11.46
CA LYS A 86 -1.67 4.48 -10.13
C LYS A 86 -2.72 3.62 -9.44
N ILE A 87 -2.38 3.17 -8.23
CA ILE A 87 -3.33 2.49 -7.36
C ILE A 87 -3.62 3.42 -6.20
N SER A 88 -4.86 3.92 -6.12
CA SER A 88 -5.28 4.84 -5.09
C SER A 88 -6.03 4.09 -4.00
N PHE A 89 -5.90 4.55 -2.76
CA PHE A 89 -6.66 3.99 -1.66
C PHE A 89 -7.27 5.10 -0.82
N THR A 90 -8.44 4.81 -0.25
CA THR A 90 -9.20 5.77 0.54
C THR A 90 -9.53 5.15 1.89
N ASP A 91 -9.44 5.97 2.95
CA ASP A 91 -9.71 5.57 4.33
C ASP A 91 -8.97 4.30 4.69
N ALA A 92 -7.65 4.35 4.59
CA ALA A 92 -6.79 3.23 4.89
C ALA A 92 -6.24 3.34 6.30
N TYR A 93 -6.33 2.23 7.03
CA TYR A 93 -5.70 2.08 8.35
C TYR A 93 -4.42 1.29 8.19
N CYS A 94 -3.37 1.69 8.91
CA CYS A 94 -2.16 0.90 8.99
C CYS A 94 -2.37 -0.15 10.09
N VAL A 95 -2.45 -1.42 9.71
CA VAL A 95 -2.81 -2.50 10.64
C VAL A 95 -1.63 -3.38 11.02
N ASP A 96 -0.51 -3.21 10.32
CA ASP A 96 0.71 -3.95 10.61
C ASP A 96 1.91 -3.10 10.26
N PHE A 97 2.97 -3.21 11.05
CA PHE A 97 4.19 -2.46 10.82
C PHE A 97 5.39 -3.28 11.28
N VAL A 98 6.40 -3.39 10.41
CA VAL A 98 7.67 -4.03 10.71
C VAL A 98 8.78 -3.13 10.22
N GLU A 99 9.76 -2.88 11.05
CA GLU A 99 10.98 -2.18 10.63
C GLU A 99 12.14 -3.17 10.71
N LEU A 100 12.92 -3.24 9.63
CA LEU A 100 14.01 -4.21 9.50
C LEU A 100 15.26 -3.55 8.97
N TRP A 101 16.37 -3.95 9.53
CA TRP A 101 17.68 -3.65 8.97
C TRP A 101 18.42 -4.97 8.75
N GLU A 102 18.98 -5.12 7.57
CA GLU A 102 19.74 -6.31 7.22
C GLU A 102 20.95 -5.87 6.39
N ASP A 103 22.10 -6.47 6.65
CA ASP A 103 23.36 -6.05 6.05
C ASP A 103 23.30 -5.98 4.52
N LYS A 104 22.70 -6.95 3.87
CA LYS A 104 22.65 -7.01 2.40
C LYS A 104 21.51 -6.20 1.81
N MET A 105 20.37 -6.15 2.48
CA MET A 105 19.18 -5.49 1.96
C MET A 105 19.05 -4.06 2.45
N GLY A 106 19.74 -3.70 3.52
CA GLY A 106 19.69 -2.36 4.07
C GLY A 106 18.54 -2.16 5.04
N HIS A 107 18.10 -0.94 5.16
CA HIS A 107 17.08 -0.53 6.12
C HIS A 107 15.75 -0.29 5.41
N TYR A 108 14.71 -0.97 5.83
CA TYR A 108 13.39 -0.81 5.24
C TYR A 108 12.28 -0.98 6.26
N GLU A 109 11.10 -0.53 5.89
CA GLU A 109 9.89 -0.66 6.70
C GLU A 109 8.81 -1.33 5.86
N GLU A 110 8.02 -2.20 6.48
CA GLU A 110 6.93 -2.88 5.79
C GLU A 110 5.64 -2.61 6.54
N ILE A 111 4.62 -2.21 5.80
CA ILE A 111 3.30 -1.92 6.37
C ILE A 111 2.25 -2.74 5.65
N VAL A 112 1.17 -3.02 6.37
CA VAL A 112 -0.06 -3.57 5.79
C VAL A 112 -1.16 -2.55 6.03
N LEU A 113 -1.84 -2.18 4.96
CA LEU A 113 -2.95 -1.24 5.00
C LEU A 113 -4.26 -2.00 4.81
N SER A 114 -5.26 -1.64 5.60
CA SER A 114 -6.62 -2.09 5.39
C SER A 114 -7.43 -0.90 4.88
N CYS A 115 -7.90 -0.99 3.66
CA CYS A 115 -8.48 0.16 2.95
C CYS A 115 -9.99 0.00 2.78
N ARG A 116 -10.72 1.11 2.95
CA ARG A 116 -12.14 1.11 2.60
C ARG A 116 -12.32 0.97 1.10
N GLU A 117 -11.49 1.67 0.33
CA GLU A 117 -11.59 1.66 -1.13
C GLU A 117 -10.20 1.54 -1.76
N ILE A 118 -10.12 0.76 -2.83
CA ILE A 118 -8.92 0.66 -3.67
C ILE A 118 -9.37 0.88 -5.11
N THR A 119 -8.70 1.80 -5.80
CA THR A 119 -8.97 2.10 -7.20
C THR A 119 -7.73 1.81 -8.04
N ASN A 120 -7.88 0.95 -9.02
CA ASN A 120 -6.84 0.65 -10.00
C ASN A 120 -7.36 1.07 -11.37
N GLY A 121 -6.85 2.21 -11.86
CA GLY A 121 -7.37 2.79 -13.10
C GLY A 121 -8.83 3.17 -12.95
N SER A 122 -9.70 2.54 -13.73
CA SER A 122 -11.13 2.80 -13.69
C SER A 122 -11.93 1.81 -12.84
N VAL A 123 -11.24 0.87 -12.17
CA VAL A 123 -11.89 -0.17 -11.38
C VAL A 123 -11.72 0.15 -9.90
N THR A 124 -12.85 0.21 -9.19
CA THR A 124 -12.87 0.52 -7.76
C THR A 124 -13.48 -0.63 -6.98
N TYR A 125 -12.79 -1.04 -5.91
CA TYR A 125 -13.30 -2.00 -4.94
C TYR A 125 -13.60 -1.26 -3.64
N THR A 126 -14.78 -1.47 -3.09
CA THR A 126 -15.21 -0.83 -1.85
C THR A 126 -15.56 -1.90 -0.81
N ASN A 127 -14.94 -1.79 0.38
CA ASN A 127 -15.30 -2.62 1.52
C ASN A 127 -16.56 -2.08 2.18
N GLU A 128 -17.49 -2.97 2.46
CA GLU A 128 -18.75 -2.62 3.13
C GLU A 128 -18.57 -2.66 4.65
N TRP A 129 -17.79 -1.72 5.18
CA TRP A 129 -17.61 -1.64 6.63
C TRP A 129 -18.86 -1.11 7.31
N ALA A 130 -19.18 -1.72 8.42
CA ALA A 130 -20.31 -1.27 9.25
C ALA A 130 -20.00 0.04 9.97
#